data_ff3409a4fb91749153cdf82a4c4bbcdf
#
_entry.id   ff3409a4fb91749153cdf82a4c4bbcdf
#
_cell.length_a   1.000
_cell.length_b   1.000
_cell.length_c   1.000
_cell.angle_alpha   90.00
_cell.angle_beta   90.00
_cell.angle_gamma   90.00
#
_symmetry.space_group_name_H-M   'P 1'
#
loop_
_entity.id
_entity.type
_entity.pdbx_description
1 polymer ?
#
loop_
_entity_poly.entity_id
_entity_poly.type
_entity_poly.pdbx_seq_one_letter_code
_entity_poly.pdbx_strand_id
1 'polypeptide(L)'
;MKKTYTILIIVSVLTIVFVLGYFAFKNYNENENDDNWLNSSGDIEIDTGFNDVSNEYWAKEYILYLTQRDIMSGDASGNFNPENKMSCREFLMALSKASMPMIDYSKISENDLIKILIDKNVIKEDEITNEILDSEVTNYYAAIMMAKFDINIRNEEQKIMPIKYTDIGDLSDTYKTLIAHSVKRGFIKVKDSSKFNPNNTLSRAKVAEIVYIFMNAI
;
A
#
# COMPACT_ATOMS: atom_id res chain seq x y z
N MET A 1 18.17 -22.24 -45.45
CA MET A 1 19.45 -21.73 -44.90
C MET A 1 19.28 -20.50 -44.01
N LYS A 2 18.51 -19.44 -44.35
CA LYS A 2 18.39 -18.23 -43.50
C LYS A 2 17.82 -18.45 -42.08
N LYS A 3 16.82 -19.34 -41.90
CA LYS A 3 16.21 -19.64 -40.57
C LYS A 3 17.20 -20.31 -39.57
N THR A 4 18.09 -21.15 -40.07
CA THR A 4 19.07 -21.86 -39.23
C THR A 4 20.13 -20.92 -38.63
N TYR A 5 20.56 -19.92 -39.43
CA TYR A 5 21.51 -18.90 -38.96
C TYR A 5 20.90 -17.96 -37.91
N THR A 6 19.61 -17.60 -38.06
CA THR A 6 18.92 -16.75 -37.08
C THR A 6 18.77 -17.45 -35.71
N ILE A 7 18.46 -18.74 -35.70
CA ILE A 7 18.37 -19.53 -34.46
C ILE A 7 19.76 -19.65 -33.79
N LEU A 8 20.82 -19.89 -34.56
CA LEU A 8 22.19 -19.96 -34.03
C LEU A 8 22.64 -18.64 -33.40
N ILE A 9 22.31 -17.49 -34.00
CA ILE A 9 22.63 -16.17 -33.47
C ILE A 9 21.87 -15.91 -32.16
N ILE A 10 20.58 -16.25 -32.10
CA ILE A 10 19.76 -16.06 -30.88
C ILE A 10 20.29 -16.95 -29.73
N VAL A 11 20.64 -18.17 -30.00
CA VAL A 11 21.21 -19.07 -28.99
C VAL A 11 22.59 -18.56 -28.50
N SER A 12 23.42 -18.04 -29.39
CA SER A 12 24.74 -17.49 -29.01
C SER A 12 24.60 -16.20 -28.17
N VAL A 13 23.64 -15.34 -28.49
CA VAL A 13 23.38 -14.12 -27.67
C VAL A 13 22.84 -14.48 -26.29
N LEU A 14 21.93 -15.44 -26.21
CA LEU A 14 21.39 -15.91 -24.92
C LEU A 14 22.48 -16.56 -24.04
N THR A 15 23.41 -17.33 -24.63
CA THR A 15 24.53 -17.92 -23.86
C THR A 15 25.51 -16.84 -23.38
N ILE A 16 25.78 -15.80 -24.17
CA ILE A 16 26.65 -14.69 -23.75
C ILE A 16 26.01 -13.91 -22.61
N VAL A 17 24.72 -13.61 -22.66
CA VAL A 17 23.99 -12.92 -21.59
C VAL A 17 24.01 -13.75 -20.31
N PHE A 18 23.83 -15.08 -20.42
CA PHE A 18 23.86 -15.99 -19.27
C PHE A 18 25.26 -16.08 -18.64
N VAL A 19 26.31 -16.14 -19.47
CA VAL A 19 27.71 -16.16 -19.00
C VAL A 19 28.11 -14.84 -18.37
N LEU A 20 27.72 -13.69 -18.95
CA LEU A 20 27.97 -12.37 -18.36
C LEU A 20 27.19 -12.18 -17.05
N GLY A 21 25.95 -12.64 -16.98
CA GLY A 21 25.15 -12.64 -15.75
C GLY A 21 25.77 -13.54 -14.65
N TYR A 22 26.25 -14.70 -15.02
CA TYR A 22 26.95 -15.61 -14.09
C TYR A 22 28.28 -15.00 -13.58
N PHE A 23 29.08 -14.37 -14.45
CA PHE A 23 30.30 -13.69 -14.04
C PHE A 23 30.04 -12.45 -13.17
N ALA A 24 28.99 -11.69 -13.46
CA ALA A 24 28.56 -10.56 -12.63
C ALA A 24 28.09 -11.05 -11.25
N PHE A 25 27.30 -12.12 -11.19
CA PHE A 25 26.85 -12.74 -9.96
C PHE A 25 28.02 -13.36 -9.15
N LYS A 26 28.96 -13.99 -9.85
CA LYS A 26 30.15 -14.56 -9.21
C LYS A 26 31.07 -13.48 -8.64
N ASN A 27 31.36 -12.40 -9.38
CA ASN A 27 32.12 -11.25 -8.89
C ASN A 27 31.39 -10.51 -7.75
N TYR A 28 30.06 -10.48 -7.74
CA TYR A 28 29.28 -9.94 -6.64
C TYR A 28 29.52 -10.77 -5.36
N ASN A 29 29.46 -12.10 -5.45
CA ASN A 29 29.68 -12.99 -4.30
C ASN A 29 31.17 -13.12 -3.87
N GLU A 30 32.15 -12.91 -4.77
CA GLU A 30 33.57 -12.98 -4.41
C GLU A 30 34.09 -11.70 -3.72
N ASN A 31 33.37 -10.56 -3.87
CA ASN A 31 33.65 -9.33 -3.12
C ASN A 31 33.03 -9.29 -1.71
N GLU A 32 32.23 -10.30 -1.32
CA GLU A 32 31.65 -10.41 0.03
C GLU A 32 32.56 -11.10 1.06
N ASN A 33 33.82 -11.44 0.72
CA ASN A 33 34.77 -12.04 1.69
C ASN A 33 35.66 -11.01 2.40
N ASP A 34 35.19 -9.74 2.48
CA ASP A 34 35.75 -8.78 3.42
C ASP A 34 34.94 -8.86 4.74
N ASP A 35 35.22 -9.88 5.57
CA ASP A 35 34.62 -10.15 6.87
C ASP A 35 34.81 -8.98 7.89
N ASN A 36 35.32 -7.84 7.45
CA ASN A 36 35.63 -6.69 8.29
C ASN A 36 34.43 -5.72 8.48
N TRP A 37 33.31 -5.92 7.76
CA TRP A 37 32.11 -5.08 7.96
C TRP A 37 31.14 -5.69 9.00
N LEU A 38 31.30 -6.99 9.35
CA LEU A 38 30.47 -7.65 10.35
C LEU A 38 30.78 -7.23 11.82
N ASN A 39 31.85 -6.49 12.05
CA ASN A 39 32.23 -6.02 13.40
C ASN A 39 31.93 -4.54 13.66
N SER A 40 31.37 -3.81 12.71
CA SER A 40 30.71 -2.55 12.99
C SER A 40 29.22 -2.82 13.16
N SER A 41 28.83 -3.36 14.31
CA SER A 41 27.45 -3.27 14.82
C SER A 41 27.15 -1.81 15.23
N GLY A 42 27.36 -0.89 14.32
CA GLY A 42 26.64 0.34 14.26
C GLY A 42 25.34 -0.03 13.52
N ASP A 43 24.24 -0.14 14.27
CA ASP A 43 22.92 -0.13 13.70
C ASP A 43 22.91 0.98 12.66
N ILE A 44 22.65 0.64 11.38
CA ILE A 44 22.44 1.66 10.36
C ILE A 44 21.17 2.37 10.83
N GLU A 45 21.36 3.48 11.49
CA GLU A 45 20.29 4.32 11.99
C GLU A 45 19.58 4.90 10.76
N ILE A 46 18.54 4.21 10.31
CA ILE A 46 17.72 4.68 9.19
C ILE A 46 16.89 5.82 9.77
N ASP A 47 17.37 7.04 9.58
CA ASP A 47 16.64 8.25 9.92
C ASP A 47 15.37 8.33 9.08
N THR A 48 14.22 8.43 9.71
CA THR A 48 12.93 8.64 9.03
C THR A 48 12.81 10.05 8.47
N GLY A 49 13.65 10.98 8.92
CA GLY A 49 13.55 12.40 8.62
C GLY A 49 12.41 13.10 9.36
N PHE A 50 11.72 12.40 10.29
CA PHE A 50 10.64 12.98 11.11
C PHE A 50 11.03 13.04 12.57
N ASN A 51 10.81 14.22 13.18
CA ASN A 51 11.19 14.47 14.58
C ASN A 51 10.43 13.60 15.59
N ASP A 52 9.23 13.13 15.22
CA ASP A 52 8.29 12.41 16.07
C ASP A 52 8.16 10.90 15.75
N VAL A 53 9.06 10.38 14.92
CA VAL A 53 9.11 8.94 14.57
C VAL A 53 10.48 8.40 14.94
N SER A 54 10.61 7.82 16.16
CA SER A 54 11.86 7.21 16.61
C SER A 54 12.22 5.93 15.87
N ASN A 55 13.45 5.50 16.01
CA ASN A 55 13.96 4.27 15.40
C ASN A 55 13.23 3.01 15.89
N GLU A 56 12.71 3.00 17.10
CA GLU A 56 11.97 1.90 17.70
C GLU A 56 10.46 2.02 17.47
N TYR A 57 10.00 3.09 16.79
CA TYR A 57 8.58 3.26 16.57
C TYR A 57 8.02 2.15 15.69
N TRP A 58 6.96 1.48 16.14
CA TRP A 58 6.41 0.27 15.53
C TRP A 58 6.01 0.42 14.05
N ALA A 59 5.62 1.62 13.63
CA ALA A 59 5.18 1.89 12.26
C ALA A 59 6.28 2.54 11.40
N LYS A 60 7.50 2.71 11.91
CA LYS A 60 8.62 3.38 11.24
C LYS A 60 8.79 2.90 9.79
N GLU A 61 8.90 1.60 9.58
CA GLU A 61 9.15 1.01 8.27
C GLU A 61 8.02 1.32 7.26
N TYR A 62 6.78 1.29 7.72
CA TYR A 62 5.62 1.63 6.89
C TYR A 62 5.61 3.11 6.52
N ILE A 63 5.89 3.98 7.49
CA ILE A 63 5.97 5.43 7.30
C ILE A 63 7.07 5.75 6.29
N LEU A 64 8.27 5.24 6.50
CA LEU A 64 9.41 5.44 5.61
C LEU A 64 9.11 4.96 4.19
N TYR A 65 8.55 3.77 4.04
CA TYR A 65 8.19 3.20 2.74
C TYR A 65 7.22 4.09 1.95
N LEU A 66 6.20 4.63 2.61
CA LEU A 66 5.17 5.44 1.95
C LEU A 66 5.62 6.88 1.69
N THR A 67 6.43 7.43 2.58
CA THR A 67 6.94 8.81 2.40
C THR A 67 8.01 8.91 1.33
N GLN A 68 8.88 7.90 1.19
CA GLN A 68 9.83 7.80 0.08
C GLN A 68 9.16 7.69 -1.30
N ARG A 69 7.87 7.34 -1.34
CA ARG A 69 7.07 7.22 -2.56
C ARG A 69 6.04 8.34 -2.75
N ASP A 70 6.14 9.38 -1.93
CA ASP A 70 5.19 10.51 -1.93
C ASP A 70 3.72 10.10 -1.76
N ILE A 71 3.46 8.92 -1.18
CA ILE A 71 2.10 8.43 -0.89
C ILE A 71 1.52 9.12 0.34
N MET A 72 2.36 9.27 1.37
CA MET A 72 2.07 10.06 2.56
C MET A 72 3.20 11.06 2.78
N SER A 73 2.92 12.13 3.53
CA SER A 73 3.93 13.14 3.88
C SER A 73 3.76 13.61 5.31
N GLY A 74 4.81 14.20 5.88
CA GLY A 74 4.75 14.92 7.13
C GLY A 74 4.30 16.37 6.96
N ASP A 75 4.33 17.12 8.05
CA ASP A 75 4.04 18.55 8.08
C ASP A 75 5.29 19.41 7.81
N ALA A 76 5.07 20.74 7.67
CA ALA A 76 6.14 21.69 7.42
C ALA A 76 7.12 21.83 8.59
N SER A 77 6.79 21.32 9.77
CA SER A 77 7.66 21.33 10.97
C SER A 77 8.54 20.08 11.05
N GLY A 78 8.46 19.19 10.07
CA GLY A 78 9.23 17.94 10.03
C GLY A 78 8.67 16.84 10.93
N ASN A 79 7.36 16.85 11.22
CA ASN A 79 6.69 15.80 11.97
C ASN A 79 5.78 14.98 11.05
N PHE A 80 5.70 13.67 11.28
CA PHE A 80 4.74 12.81 10.61
C PHE A 80 3.37 12.82 11.30
N ASN A 81 3.34 13.10 12.58
CA ASN A 81 2.14 13.07 13.44
C ASN A 81 1.46 11.68 13.45
N PRO A 82 2.18 10.60 13.81
CA PRO A 82 1.74 9.23 13.64
C PRO A 82 0.47 8.86 14.42
N GLU A 83 0.26 9.48 15.59
CA GLU A 83 -0.89 9.22 16.46
C GLU A 83 -2.13 10.06 16.10
N ASN A 84 -1.98 11.09 15.27
CA ASN A 84 -3.11 11.90 14.84
C ASN A 84 -4.07 11.06 13.98
N LYS A 85 -5.36 11.37 14.07
CA LYS A 85 -6.37 10.77 13.21
C LYS A 85 -6.20 11.26 11.77
N MET A 86 -6.54 10.41 10.82
CA MET A 86 -6.50 10.73 9.40
C MET A 86 -7.92 10.99 8.88
N SER A 87 -8.09 11.97 8.02
CA SER A 87 -9.35 12.20 7.35
C SER A 87 -9.60 11.20 6.21
N CYS A 88 -10.87 10.98 5.86
CA CYS A 88 -11.24 10.15 4.71
C CYS A 88 -10.66 10.72 3.40
N ARG A 89 -10.55 12.04 3.28
CA ARG A 89 -9.92 12.75 2.16
C ARG A 89 -8.46 12.35 1.98
N GLU A 90 -7.66 12.46 3.05
CA GLU A 90 -6.25 12.07 3.04
C GLU A 90 -6.08 10.57 2.75
N PHE A 91 -6.96 9.73 3.30
CA PHE A 91 -6.93 8.30 3.07
C PHE A 91 -7.22 7.94 1.61
N LEU A 92 -8.24 8.54 0.99
CA LEU A 92 -8.53 8.36 -0.44
C LEU A 92 -7.36 8.79 -1.32
N MET A 93 -6.72 9.92 -1.00
CA MET A 93 -5.53 10.38 -1.71
C MET A 93 -4.38 9.36 -1.58
N ALA A 94 -4.10 8.86 -0.39
CA ALA A 94 -3.05 7.85 -0.16
C ALA A 94 -3.33 6.56 -0.93
N LEU A 95 -4.57 6.02 -0.89
CA LEU A 95 -4.96 4.84 -1.67
C LEU A 95 -4.87 5.09 -3.18
N SER A 96 -5.25 6.28 -3.64
CA SER A 96 -5.17 6.64 -5.06
C SER A 96 -3.73 6.65 -5.54
N LYS A 97 -2.82 7.28 -4.81
CA LYS A 97 -1.38 7.29 -5.12
C LYS A 97 -0.79 5.88 -5.11
N ALA A 98 -1.17 5.07 -4.12
CA ALA A 98 -0.74 3.68 -4.01
C ALA A 98 -1.23 2.78 -5.15
N SER A 99 -2.43 3.04 -5.68
CA SER A 99 -3.10 2.20 -6.68
C SER A 99 -2.90 2.67 -8.12
N MET A 100 -2.68 3.95 -8.33
CA MET A 100 -2.58 4.59 -9.65
C MET A 100 -1.32 5.45 -9.76
N PRO A 101 -0.11 4.86 -9.64
CA PRO A 101 1.15 5.60 -9.59
C PRO A 101 1.49 6.34 -10.90
N MET A 102 0.77 6.07 -11.98
CA MET A 102 0.96 6.75 -13.28
C MET A 102 0.27 8.11 -13.37
N ILE A 103 -0.56 8.47 -12.39
CA ILE A 103 -1.22 9.78 -12.34
C ILE A 103 -0.26 10.81 -11.73
N ASP A 104 -0.09 11.93 -12.43
CA ASP A 104 0.63 13.08 -11.89
C ASP A 104 -0.31 13.90 -10.98
N TYR A 105 -0.28 13.59 -9.70
CA TYR A 105 -1.15 14.22 -8.69
C TYR A 105 -0.88 15.72 -8.47
N SER A 106 0.24 16.25 -8.97
CA SER A 106 0.53 17.68 -8.93
C SER A 106 -0.27 18.48 -9.97
N LYS A 107 -0.84 17.80 -10.98
CA LYS A 107 -1.56 18.40 -12.10
C LYS A 107 -3.07 18.20 -12.10
N ILE A 108 -3.58 17.42 -11.17
CA ILE A 108 -5.03 17.19 -11.04
C ILE A 108 -5.57 17.83 -9.77
N SER A 109 -6.78 18.36 -9.86
CA SER A 109 -7.51 18.82 -8.68
C SER A 109 -8.15 17.65 -7.93
N GLU A 110 -8.57 17.90 -6.70
CA GLU A 110 -9.35 16.92 -5.94
C GLU A 110 -10.62 16.50 -6.68
N ASN A 111 -11.32 17.46 -7.30
CA ASN A 111 -12.52 17.16 -8.09
C ASN A 111 -12.23 16.26 -9.28
N ASP A 112 -11.07 16.40 -9.91
CA ASP A 112 -10.66 15.50 -10.99
C ASP A 112 -10.38 14.08 -10.46
N LEU A 113 -9.74 13.96 -9.29
CA LEU A 113 -9.54 12.68 -8.64
C LEU A 113 -10.87 12.01 -8.29
N ILE A 114 -11.82 12.76 -7.71
CA ILE A 114 -13.16 12.23 -7.39
C ILE A 114 -13.86 11.73 -8.65
N LYS A 115 -13.81 12.46 -9.77
CA LYS A 115 -14.36 11.98 -11.06
C LYS A 115 -13.71 10.69 -11.52
N ILE A 116 -12.37 10.60 -11.46
CA ILE A 116 -11.66 9.37 -11.80
C ILE A 116 -12.15 8.19 -10.95
N LEU A 117 -12.34 8.39 -9.65
CA LEU A 117 -12.80 7.34 -8.74
C LEU A 117 -14.26 6.94 -9.01
N ILE A 118 -15.12 7.88 -9.42
CA ILE A 118 -16.50 7.60 -9.86
C ILE A 118 -16.48 6.80 -11.16
N ASP A 119 -15.75 7.24 -12.18
CA ASP A 119 -15.63 6.56 -13.46
C ASP A 119 -15.11 5.12 -13.32
N LYS A 120 -14.28 4.89 -12.32
CA LYS A 120 -13.73 3.56 -11.98
C LYS A 120 -14.62 2.76 -11.00
N ASN A 121 -15.81 3.24 -10.67
CA ASN A 121 -16.75 2.61 -9.72
C ASN A 121 -16.17 2.36 -8.31
N VAL A 122 -15.17 3.14 -7.89
CA VAL A 122 -14.64 3.07 -6.52
C VAL A 122 -15.59 3.75 -5.55
N ILE A 123 -16.14 4.89 -5.94
CA ILE A 123 -17.12 5.67 -5.17
C ILE A 123 -18.32 6.01 -6.05
N LYS A 124 -19.46 6.29 -5.43
CA LYS A 124 -20.60 6.85 -6.11
C LYS A 124 -20.75 8.33 -5.77
N GLU A 125 -21.40 9.07 -6.65
CA GLU A 125 -21.57 10.52 -6.47
C GLU A 125 -22.36 10.86 -5.21
N ASP A 126 -23.34 10.03 -4.84
CA ASP A 126 -24.14 10.16 -3.62
C ASP A 126 -23.44 9.64 -2.34
N GLU A 127 -22.32 8.94 -2.47
CA GLU A 127 -21.50 8.45 -1.34
C GLU A 127 -20.44 9.47 -0.88
N ILE A 128 -20.26 10.59 -1.59
CA ILE A 128 -19.20 11.58 -1.34
C ILE A 128 -19.80 12.95 -1.03
N THR A 129 -19.58 13.40 0.18
CA THR A 129 -19.86 14.78 0.62
C THR A 129 -18.62 15.34 1.32
N ASN A 130 -18.49 16.66 1.42
CA ASN A 130 -17.39 17.25 2.18
C ASN A 130 -17.39 16.81 3.64
N GLU A 131 -18.56 16.60 4.24
CA GLU A 131 -18.71 16.10 5.60
C GLU A 131 -18.07 14.70 5.75
N ILE A 132 -18.30 13.79 4.80
CA ILE A 132 -17.68 12.46 4.79
C ILE A 132 -16.17 12.57 4.56
N LEU A 133 -15.75 13.40 3.60
CA LEU A 133 -14.33 13.55 3.27
C LEU A 133 -13.53 14.13 4.44
N ASP A 134 -14.10 15.03 5.21
CA ASP A 134 -13.45 15.68 6.35
C ASP A 134 -13.60 14.89 7.67
N SER A 135 -14.41 13.82 7.68
CA SER A 135 -14.53 12.94 8.83
C SER A 135 -13.27 12.05 9.02
N GLU A 136 -13.06 11.57 10.25
CA GLU A 136 -11.99 10.65 10.56
C GLU A 136 -12.23 9.30 9.88
N VAL A 137 -11.18 8.72 9.30
CA VAL A 137 -11.25 7.40 8.68
C VAL A 137 -11.48 6.32 9.75
N THR A 138 -12.50 5.49 9.54
CA THR A 138 -12.85 4.37 10.42
C THR A 138 -12.43 3.02 9.82
N ASN A 139 -12.42 1.97 10.65
CA ASN A 139 -12.23 0.59 10.16
C ASN A 139 -13.21 0.25 9.03
N TYR A 140 -14.49 0.66 9.19
CA TYR A 140 -15.52 0.47 8.17
C TYR A 140 -15.14 1.12 6.85
N TYR A 141 -14.88 2.43 6.89
CA TYR A 141 -14.56 3.18 5.67
C TYR A 141 -13.29 2.64 5.00
N ALA A 142 -12.25 2.38 5.79
CA ALA A 142 -11.00 1.84 5.28
C ALA A 142 -11.21 0.48 4.58
N ALA A 143 -11.92 -0.45 5.22
CA ALA A 143 -12.18 -1.76 4.63
C ALA A 143 -12.96 -1.68 3.31
N ILE A 144 -14.00 -0.85 3.26
CA ILE A 144 -14.82 -0.66 2.05
C ILE A 144 -13.98 -0.08 0.92
N MET A 145 -13.24 1.01 1.18
CA MET A 145 -12.44 1.67 0.15
C MET A 145 -11.33 0.77 -0.35
N MET A 146 -10.57 0.11 0.53
CA MET A 146 -9.52 -0.83 0.12
C MET A 146 -10.06 -1.97 -0.73
N ALA A 147 -11.22 -2.54 -0.38
CA ALA A 147 -11.86 -3.55 -1.22
C ALA A 147 -12.25 -3.02 -2.60
N LYS A 148 -12.87 -1.83 -2.66
CA LYS A 148 -13.26 -1.21 -3.93
C LYS A 148 -12.06 -0.86 -4.80
N PHE A 149 -10.96 -0.37 -4.22
CA PHE A 149 -9.71 -0.12 -4.95
C PHE A 149 -9.10 -1.43 -5.47
N ASP A 150 -9.06 -2.48 -4.66
CA ASP A 150 -8.50 -3.77 -5.04
C ASP A 150 -9.29 -4.39 -6.21
N ILE A 151 -10.60 -4.37 -6.14
CA ILE A 151 -11.49 -4.94 -7.16
C ILE A 151 -11.53 -4.08 -8.43
N ASN A 152 -11.73 -2.77 -8.32
CA ASN A 152 -12.06 -1.91 -9.46
C ASN A 152 -10.85 -1.22 -10.10
N ILE A 153 -9.74 -1.04 -9.37
CA ILE A 153 -8.51 -0.44 -9.87
C ILE A 153 -7.47 -1.52 -10.20
N ARG A 154 -7.25 -2.47 -9.28
CA ARG A 154 -6.27 -3.54 -9.45
C ARG A 154 -6.83 -4.74 -10.22
N ASN A 155 -8.15 -4.77 -10.48
CA ASN A 155 -8.88 -5.85 -11.14
C ASN A 155 -8.75 -7.21 -10.42
N GLU A 156 -8.66 -7.18 -9.10
CA GLU A 156 -8.61 -8.39 -8.29
C GLU A 156 -10.00 -9.03 -8.19
N GLU A 157 -10.02 -10.36 -8.18
CA GLU A 157 -11.25 -11.09 -7.96
C GLU A 157 -11.78 -10.87 -6.53
N GLN A 158 -13.07 -10.58 -6.40
CA GLN A 158 -13.69 -10.40 -5.10
C GLN A 158 -13.58 -11.67 -4.25
N LYS A 159 -12.89 -11.58 -3.11
CA LYS A 159 -12.75 -12.70 -2.17
C LYS A 159 -13.96 -12.75 -1.25
N ILE A 160 -14.56 -13.93 -1.15
CA ILE A 160 -15.73 -14.19 -0.29
C ILE A 160 -15.28 -15.06 0.90
N MET A 161 -15.75 -14.72 2.08
CA MET A 161 -15.61 -15.54 3.28
C MET A 161 -16.85 -15.35 4.17
N PRO A 162 -17.23 -16.38 4.98
CA PRO A 162 -18.27 -16.19 5.97
C PRO A 162 -17.87 -15.12 6.99
N ILE A 163 -18.74 -14.14 7.19
CA ILE A 163 -18.58 -13.12 8.23
C ILE A 163 -19.26 -13.59 9.51
N LYS A 164 -18.52 -13.51 10.61
CA LYS A 164 -18.99 -13.88 11.95
C LYS A 164 -19.04 -12.69 12.91
N TYR A 165 -18.82 -11.46 12.40
CA TYR A 165 -18.80 -10.27 13.24
C TYR A 165 -20.21 -9.87 13.65
N THR A 166 -20.42 -9.72 14.95
CA THR A 166 -21.74 -9.44 15.54
C THR A 166 -22.10 -7.94 15.48
N ASP A 167 -21.12 -7.08 15.28
CA ASP A 167 -21.22 -5.63 15.33
C ASP A 167 -21.35 -4.95 13.96
N ILE A 168 -21.58 -5.73 12.90
CA ILE A 168 -21.88 -5.26 11.55
C ILE A 168 -23.21 -5.81 11.00
N GLY A 169 -24.07 -6.33 11.88
CA GLY A 169 -25.32 -6.99 11.51
C GLY A 169 -26.25 -6.12 10.68
N ASP A 170 -26.29 -4.82 10.97
CA ASP A 170 -27.17 -3.84 10.31
C ASP A 170 -26.67 -3.36 8.93
N LEU A 171 -25.44 -3.74 8.54
CA LEU A 171 -24.91 -3.39 7.21
C LEU A 171 -25.58 -4.25 6.13
N SER A 172 -25.68 -3.68 4.92
CA SER A 172 -26.14 -4.44 3.76
C SER A 172 -25.14 -5.57 3.41
N ASP A 173 -25.63 -6.61 2.73
CA ASP A 173 -24.78 -7.74 2.33
C ASP A 173 -23.64 -7.30 1.41
N THR A 174 -23.85 -6.27 0.58
CA THR A 174 -22.79 -5.68 -0.25
C THR A 174 -21.62 -5.19 0.60
N TYR A 175 -21.89 -4.40 1.64
CA TYR A 175 -20.83 -3.89 2.51
C TYR A 175 -20.17 -4.98 3.36
N LYS A 176 -20.95 -5.94 3.84
CA LYS A 176 -20.41 -7.13 4.52
C LYS A 176 -19.43 -7.89 3.63
N THR A 177 -19.77 -8.05 2.35
CA THR A 177 -18.91 -8.73 1.38
C THR A 177 -17.62 -7.95 1.09
N LEU A 178 -17.66 -6.62 1.01
CA LEU A 178 -16.47 -5.78 0.87
C LEU A 178 -15.57 -5.84 2.12
N ILE A 179 -16.16 -5.83 3.31
CA ILE A 179 -15.41 -6.05 4.57
C ILE A 179 -14.74 -7.42 4.55
N ALA A 180 -15.48 -8.47 4.15
CA ALA A 180 -14.95 -9.83 4.02
C ALA A 180 -13.76 -9.89 3.08
N HIS A 181 -13.87 -9.23 1.93
CA HIS A 181 -12.77 -9.13 0.97
C HIS A 181 -11.52 -8.52 1.62
N SER A 182 -11.62 -7.35 2.25
CA SER A 182 -10.49 -6.66 2.87
C SER A 182 -9.85 -7.46 4.01
N VAL A 183 -10.65 -8.16 4.81
CA VAL A 183 -10.13 -9.06 5.86
C VAL A 183 -9.43 -10.28 5.22
N LYS A 184 -10.04 -10.89 4.21
CA LYS A 184 -9.46 -12.06 3.51
C LYS A 184 -8.16 -11.74 2.80
N ARG A 185 -8.05 -10.53 2.24
CA ARG A 185 -6.82 -10.01 1.63
C ARG A 185 -5.77 -9.59 2.68
N GLY A 186 -6.13 -9.57 3.96
CA GLY A 186 -5.23 -9.17 5.05
C GLY A 186 -5.03 -7.67 5.19
N PHE A 187 -5.78 -6.83 4.46
CA PHE A 187 -5.69 -5.36 4.56
C PHE A 187 -6.06 -4.87 5.95
N ILE A 188 -7.14 -5.40 6.51
CA ILE A 188 -7.58 -5.09 7.87
C ILE A 188 -7.39 -6.33 8.74
N LYS A 189 -6.54 -6.21 9.76
CA LYS A 189 -6.35 -7.24 10.77
C LYS A 189 -7.37 -7.06 11.89
N VAL A 190 -8.21 -8.06 12.10
CA VAL A 190 -9.21 -8.10 13.17
C VAL A 190 -8.64 -8.88 14.33
N LYS A 191 -8.51 -8.23 15.49
CA LYS A 191 -7.96 -8.85 16.71
C LYS A 191 -8.94 -9.83 17.37
N ASP A 192 -10.22 -9.47 17.40
CA ASP A 192 -11.30 -10.29 17.96
C ASP A 192 -12.06 -10.95 16.80
N SER A 193 -12.12 -12.28 16.81
CA SER A 193 -12.83 -13.06 15.77
C SER A 193 -14.34 -12.80 15.73
N SER A 194 -14.92 -12.16 16.75
CA SER A 194 -16.35 -11.87 16.88
C SER A 194 -16.72 -10.41 16.59
N LYS A 195 -15.74 -9.47 16.57
CA LYS A 195 -15.99 -8.03 16.43
C LYS A 195 -15.07 -7.40 15.41
N PHE A 196 -15.65 -6.68 14.46
CA PHE A 196 -14.93 -5.90 13.46
C PHE A 196 -14.55 -4.51 13.97
N ASN A 197 -15.33 -3.96 14.90
CA ASN A 197 -15.21 -2.59 15.41
C ASN A 197 -15.28 -1.54 14.31
N PRO A 198 -16.40 -1.45 13.57
CA PRO A 198 -16.53 -0.63 12.38
C PRO A 198 -16.25 0.86 12.62
N ASN A 199 -16.61 1.38 13.80
CA ASN A 199 -16.52 2.80 14.14
C ASN A 199 -15.18 3.21 14.75
N ASN A 200 -14.24 2.29 14.95
CA ASN A 200 -12.92 2.66 15.44
C ASN A 200 -12.17 3.49 14.40
N THR A 201 -11.73 4.68 14.79
CA THR A 201 -10.98 5.59 13.95
C THR A 201 -9.49 5.21 13.89
N LEU A 202 -8.87 5.42 12.74
CA LEU A 202 -7.49 5.04 12.47
C LEU A 202 -6.55 6.23 12.65
N SER A 203 -5.39 5.97 13.27
CA SER A 203 -4.30 6.94 13.28
C SER A 203 -3.54 6.91 11.95
N ARG A 204 -2.77 7.94 11.67
CA ARG A 204 -1.92 8.03 10.48
C ARG A 204 -0.91 6.87 10.42
N ALA A 205 -0.34 6.47 11.56
CA ALA A 205 0.52 5.30 11.63
C ALA A 205 -0.21 4.00 11.25
N LYS A 206 -1.44 3.83 11.72
CA LYS A 206 -2.24 2.66 11.37
C LYS A 206 -2.64 2.66 9.89
N VAL A 207 -2.92 3.83 9.34
CA VAL A 207 -3.15 3.97 7.89
C VAL A 207 -1.88 3.64 7.11
N ALA A 208 -0.70 4.06 7.56
CA ALA A 208 0.55 3.70 6.92
C ALA A 208 0.74 2.17 6.87
N GLU A 209 0.49 1.46 7.96
CA GLU A 209 0.53 -0.01 7.98
C GLU A 209 -0.43 -0.63 6.95
N ILE A 210 -1.70 -0.23 6.94
CA ILE A 210 -2.69 -0.88 6.06
C ILE A 210 -2.48 -0.54 4.57
N VAL A 211 -2.05 0.67 4.24
CA VAL A 211 -1.71 1.05 2.86
C VAL A 211 -0.45 0.31 2.39
N TYR A 212 0.55 0.16 3.24
CA TYR A 212 1.72 -0.67 2.94
C TYR A 212 1.32 -2.13 2.65
N ILE A 213 0.47 -2.73 3.52
CA ILE A 213 -0.04 -4.09 3.31
C ILE A 213 -0.80 -4.18 1.98
N PHE A 214 -1.65 -3.20 1.70
CA PHE A 214 -2.40 -3.14 0.45
C PHE A 214 -1.50 -3.14 -0.78
N MET A 215 -0.44 -2.34 -0.77
CA MET A 215 0.51 -2.26 -1.89
C MET A 215 1.27 -3.56 -2.13
N ASN A 216 1.56 -4.32 -1.07
CA ASN A 216 2.36 -5.54 -1.12
C ASN A 216 1.51 -6.83 -1.10
N ALA A 217 0.18 -6.74 -1.11
CA ALA A 217 -0.70 -7.89 -1.21
C ALA A 217 -0.71 -8.40 -2.67
N ILE A 218 -0.31 -9.66 -2.82
CA ILE A 218 -0.30 -10.43 -4.07
C ILE A 218 -1.57 -11.26 -4.17
#